data_8f7a4fa2f07ae74abc2a8be147e96513
#
_entry.id   8f7a4fa2f07ae74abc2a8be147e96513
#
_cell.length_a   1.000
_cell.length_b   1.000
_cell.length_c   1.000
_cell.angle_alpha   90.00
_cell.angle_beta   90.00
_cell.angle_gamma   90.00
#
_symmetry.space_group_name_H-M   'P 1'
#
loop_
_entity.id
_entity.type
_entity.pdbx_description
1 polymer ?
#
loop_
_entity_poly.entity_id
_entity_poly.type
_entity_poly.pdbx_seq_one_letter_code
_entity_poly.pdbx_strand_id
1 'polypeptide(L)'
;RIGQGIEFDYCCVHAALALREDGFETIMVNCNPETVSTDYDTSDRLYFEPITLEDILEIVHVERPEGVIVQFGGQTPLKRARALEANGVPIIGTAPDAIDAAEDRERFQQLLMQLGLRQPPNRTARTPEEALRLAAEIGYPLVVRPSYVLGGRAMEIVHEQKDLERYMREAVKVSNDSPVLLDRFLNDATEVDVDALADGKDVVIGGIMEHIEMAGVHSGDSACSLPPYTLAPAVLDEMRRQTVAMARALGVVGLMNVQFAIQGE
;
A
#
# COMPACT_ATOMS: atom_id res chain seq x y z
N ARG A 1 5.51 3.03 -14.60
CA ARG A 1 5.05 1.71 -15.07
C ARG A 1 3.65 1.84 -15.64
N ILE A 2 3.35 1.17 -16.74
CA ILE A 2 2.00 1.14 -17.32
C ILE A 2 1.00 0.64 -16.25
N GLY A 3 -0.10 1.37 -16.05
CA GLY A 3 -1.12 1.09 -15.03
C GLY A 3 -0.78 1.58 -13.63
N GLN A 4 0.28 2.37 -13.46
CA GLN A 4 0.58 3.10 -12.25
C GLN A 4 0.04 4.52 -12.37
N GLY A 5 -0.60 5.06 -11.33
CA GLY A 5 -1.20 6.37 -11.36
C GLY A 5 -0.17 7.51 -11.46
N ILE A 6 -0.60 8.65 -11.96
CA ILE A 6 0.24 9.84 -12.14
C ILE A 6 0.70 10.43 -10.81
N GLU A 7 0.01 10.14 -9.71
CA GLU A 7 0.34 10.59 -8.37
C GLU A 7 1.75 10.19 -7.92
N PHE A 8 2.22 9.02 -8.32
CA PHE A 8 3.57 8.57 -8.00
C PHE A 8 4.65 9.39 -8.71
N ASP A 9 4.39 9.75 -9.96
CA ASP A 9 5.30 10.63 -10.70
C ASP A 9 5.31 12.02 -10.10
N TYR A 10 4.14 12.56 -9.77
CA TYR A 10 3.98 13.85 -9.10
C TYR A 10 4.75 13.91 -7.78
N CYS A 11 4.64 12.90 -6.93
CA CYS A 11 5.40 12.80 -5.69
C CYS A 11 6.91 12.80 -5.94
N CYS A 12 7.40 12.05 -6.93
CA CYS A 12 8.82 12.01 -7.29
C CYS A 12 9.34 13.36 -7.75
N VAL A 13 8.59 14.07 -8.59
CA VAL A 13 8.95 15.40 -9.11
C VAL A 13 9.05 16.41 -7.97
N HIS A 14 8.00 16.49 -7.12
CA HIS A 14 8.01 17.44 -6.00
C HIS A 14 9.07 17.13 -4.96
N ALA A 15 9.35 15.86 -4.69
CA ALA A 15 10.43 15.47 -3.80
C ALA A 15 11.81 15.89 -4.36
N ALA A 16 12.05 15.68 -5.65
CA ALA A 16 13.30 16.12 -6.29
C ALA A 16 13.47 17.63 -6.23
N LEU A 17 12.42 18.41 -6.53
CA LEU A 17 12.46 19.87 -6.48
C LEU A 17 12.71 20.38 -5.05
N ALA A 18 12.01 19.83 -4.04
CA ALA A 18 12.18 20.21 -2.64
C ALA A 18 13.60 19.91 -2.14
N LEU A 19 14.15 18.74 -2.47
CA LEU A 19 15.53 18.39 -2.10
C LEU A 19 16.56 19.33 -2.75
N ARG A 20 16.34 19.73 -4.01
CA ARG A 20 17.21 20.71 -4.67
C ARG A 20 17.14 22.09 -4.01
N GLU A 21 15.96 22.53 -3.59
CA GLU A 21 15.79 23.77 -2.82
C GLU A 21 16.56 23.74 -1.50
N ASP A 22 16.63 22.56 -0.86
CA ASP A 22 17.41 22.34 0.36
C ASP A 22 18.92 22.13 0.10
N GLY A 23 19.36 22.18 -1.16
CA GLY A 23 20.77 22.10 -1.56
C GLY A 23 21.31 20.68 -1.77
N PHE A 24 20.45 19.68 -1.89
CA PHE A 24 20.85 18.32 -2.24
C PHE A 24 20.92 18.17 -3.76
N GLU A 25 21.90 17.39 -4.22
CA GLU A 25 21.95 16.89 -5.59
C GLU A 25 20.99 15.69 -5.73
N THR A 26 20.10 15.74 -6.71
CA THR A 26 19.08 14.72 -6.92
C THR A 26 19.34 13.87 -8.15
N ILE A 27 19.16 12.57 -7.99
CA ILE A 27 19.34 11.58 -9.05
C ILE A 27 18.02 10.84 -9.26
N MET A 28 17.44 10.95 -10.44
CA MET A 28 16.22 10.25 -10.82
C MET A 28 16.55 8.98 -11.60
N VAL A 29 15.91 7.88 -11.24
CA VAL A 29 15.98 6.62 -12.00
C VAL A 29 14.57 6.24 -12.43
N ASN A 30 14.29 6.33 -13.71
CA ASN A 30 12.99 5.95 -14.29
C ASN A 30 13.13 5.77 -15.81
N CYS A 31 12.50 4.75 -16.37
CA CYS A 31 12.54 4.45 -17.81
C CYS A 31 11.18 4.67 -18.51
N ASN A 32 10.26 5.44 -17.92
CA ASN A 32 9.00 5.78 -18.56
C ASN A 32 9.09 7.16 -19.22
N PRO A 33 9.13 7.27 -20.56
CA PRO A 33 9.26 8.54 -21.25
C PRO A 33 8.03 9.46 -21.16
N GLU A 34 6.91 8.95 -20.64
CA GLU A 34 5.66 9.71 -20.53
C GLU A 34 5.46 10.31 -19.13
N THR A 35 6.53 10.45 -18.36
CA THR A 35 6.49 11.00 -16.99
C THR A 35 7.32 12.26 -16.88
N VAL A 36 6.86 13.23 -16.08
CA VAL A 36 7.57 14.49 -15.80
C VAL A 36 8.86 14.24 -15.03
N SER A 37 8.92 13.18 -14.22
CA SER A 37 10.14 12.81 -13.49
C SER A 37 11.32 12.46 -14.42
N THR A 38 11.04 12.15 -15.70
CA THR A 38 12.07 11.91 -16.72
C THR A 38 12.39 13.13 -17.58
N ASP A 39 11.82 14.29 -17.28
CA ASP A 39 12.21 15.52 -17.93
C ASP A 39 13.61 15.96 -17.46
N TYR A 40 14.38 16.49 -18.40
CA TYR A 40 15.80 16.80 -18.19
C TYR A 40 16.10 17.87 -17.12
N ASP A 41 15.10 18.61 -16.69
CA ASP A 41 15.22 19.70 -15.72
C ASP A 41 14.59 19.36 -14.35
N THR A 42 13.97 18.19 -14.20
CA THR A 42 13.33 17.76 -12.94
C THR A 42 14.36 17.42 -11.87
N SER A 43 15.43 16.69 -12.23
CA SER A 43 16.52 16.31 -11.34
C SER A 43 17.87 16.78 -11.87
N ASP A 44 18.91 16.76 -11.03
CA ASP A 44 20.26 17.13 -11.45
C ASP A 44 20.88 16.06 -12.36
N ARG A 45 20.50 14.80 -12.17
CA ARG A 45 20.89 13.67 -13.03
C ARG A 45 19.71 12.76 -13.28
N LEU A 46 19.58 12.31 -14.52
CA LEU A 46 18.59 11.33 -14.93
C LEU A 46 19.30 10.07 -15.46
N TYR A 47 18.98 8.92 -14.84
CA TYR A 47 19.27 7.61 -15.37
C TYR A 47 18.00 7.04 -15.98
N PHE A 48 17.94 7.02 -17.30
CA PHE A 48 16.81 6.46 -18.05
C PHE A 48 16.95 4.95 -18.18
N GLU A 49 16.89 4.27 -17.02
CA GLU A 49 17.17 2.84 -16.89
C GLU A 49 16.03 2.13 -16.16
N PRO A 50 15.88 0.82 -16.37
CA PRO A 50 14.92 0.02 -15.63
C PRO A 50 15.22 0.04 -14.12
N ILE A 51 14.16 -0.06 -13.30
CA ILE A 51 14.30 -0.18 -11.85
C ILE A 51 14.54 -1.66 -11.48
N THR A 52 15.62 -2.24 -12.01
CA THR A 52 16.12 -3.55 -11.59
C THR A 52 17.10 -3.41 -10.43
N LEU A 53 17.36 -4.47 -9.71
CA LEU A 53 18.33 -4.42 -8.60
C LEU A 53 19.73 -4.14 -9.13
N GLU A 54 20.09 -4.77 -10.20
CA GLU A 54 21.41 -4.69 -10.84
C GLU A 54 21.71 -3.27 -11.31
N ASP A 55 20.78 -2.66 -12.05
CA ASP A 55 20.93 -1.30 -12.58
C ASP A 55 21.04 -0.27 -11.43
N ILE A 56 20.20 -0.42 -10.39
CA ILE A 56 20.26 0.49 -9.23
C ILE A 56 21.58 0.34 -8.48
N LEU A 57 22.07 -0.88 -8.28
CA LEU A 57 23.36 -1.10 -7.59
C LEU A 57 24.52 -0.51 -8.36
N GLU A 58 24.54 -0.60 -9.69
CA GLU A 58 25.57 0.05 -10.52
C GLU A 58 25.49 1.57 -10.44
N ILE A 59 24.29 2.16 -10.49
CA ILE A 59 24.10 3.60 -10.32
C ILE A 59 24.61 4.04 -8.94
N VAL A 60 24.24 3.32 -7.87
CA VAL A 60 24.70 3.60 -6.49
C VAL A 60 26.23 3.47 -6.40
N HIS A 61 26.83 2.50 -7.07
CA HIS A 61 28.29 2.32 -7.09
C HIS A 61 29.00 3.50 -7.75
N VAL A 62 28.47 4.00 -8.86
CA VAL A 62 29.04 5.13 -9.63
C VAL A 62 28.82 6.45 -8.90
N GLU A 63 27.57 6.72 -8.48
CA GLU A 63 27.15 8.02 -7.94
C GLU A 63 27.43 8.19 -6.46
N ARG A 64 27.44 7.09 -5.70
CA ARG A 64 27.64 7.06 -4.25
C ARG A 64 26.73 8.03 -3.51
N PRO A 65 25.41 7.96 -3.72
CA PRO A 65 24.47 8.85 -3.08
C PRO A 65 24.46 8.64 -1.55
N GLU A 66 23.97 9.63 -0.80
CA GLU A 66 23.74 9.50 0.65
C GLU A 66 22.71 8.41 0.96
N GLY A 67 21.77 8.18 0.05
CA GLY A 67 20.80 7.08 0.14
C GLY A 67 19.80 7.10 -0.99
N VAL A 68 18.85 6.17 -0.93
CA VAL A 68 17.82 5.96 -1.95
C VAL A 68 16.42 6.10 -1.33
N ILE A 69 15.58 6.92 -1.94
CA ILE A 69 14.15 7.03 -1.59
C ILE A 69 13.36 6.06 -2.46
N VAL A 70 12.67 5.12 -1.86
CA VAL A 70 11.87 4.09 -2.56
C VAL A 70 10.36 4.30 -2.46
N GLN A 71 9.89 5.15 -1.54
CA GLN A 71 8.47 5.26 -1.20
C GLN A 71 7.63 5.96 -2.28
N PHE A 72 8.19 6.95 -2.99
CA PHE A 72 7.42 7.80 -3.90
C PHE A 72 7.17 7.17 -5.27
N GLY A 73 7.93 6.16 -5.65
CA GLY A 73 7.84 5.51 -6.96
C GLY A 73 6.80 4.40 -7.08
N GLY A 74 5.94 4.20 -6.08
CA GLY A 74 4.95 3.13 -6.02
C GLY A 74 5.56 1.75 -5.74
N GLN A 75 4.83 0.69 -6.07
CA GLN A 75 5.17 -0.69 -5.69
C GLN A 75 6.49 -1.23 -6.28
N THR A 76 6.93 -0.71 -7.42
CA THR A 76 8.14 -1.23 -8.07
C THR A 76 9.41 -0.94 -7.27
N PRO A 77 9.72 0.31 -6.88
CA PRO A 77 10.87 0.58 -6.02
C PRO A 77 10.67 0.06 -4.58
N LEU A 78 9.46 0.09 -4.02
CA LEU A 78 9.20 -0.46 -2.69
C LEU A 78 9.62 -1.92 -2.56
N LYS A 79 9.32 -2.75 -3.55
CA LYS A 79 9.75 -4.16 -3.58
C LYS A 79 11.26 -4.36 -3.65
N ARG A 80 12.04 -3.32 -3.93
CA ARG A 80 13.51 -3.38 -3.95
C ARG A 80 14.13 -2.99 -2.61
N ALA A 81 13.37 -2.37 -1.69
CA ALA A 81 13.90 -1.82 -0.45
C ALA A 81 14.77 -2.81 0.34
N ARG A 82 14.26 -4.03 0.62
CA ARG A 82 15.02 -5.06 1.34
C ARG A 82 16.26 -5.55 0.57
N ALA A 83 16.16 -5.71 -0.74
CA ALA A 83 17.29 -6.16 -1.54
C ALA A 83 18.40 -5.10 -1.62
N LEU A 84 18.03 -3.82 -1.71
CA LEU A 84 18.98 -2.71 -1.67
C LEU A 84 19.64 -2.62 -0.29
N GLU A 85 18.88 -2.68 0.81
CA GLU A 85 19.41 -2.69 2.16
C GLU A 85 20.38 -3.86 2.40
N ALA A 86 20.03 -5.07 1.95
CA ALA A 86 20.89 -6.25 2.06
C ALA A 86 22.21 -6.11 1.28
N ASN A 87 22.27 -5.24 0.27
CA ASN A 87 23.48 -4.88 -0.47
C ASN A 87 24.17 -3.62 0.08
N GLY A 88 23.79 -3.15 1.28
CA GLY A 88 24.43 -2.03 1.96
C GLY A 88 24.04 -0.65 1.43
N VAL A 89 22.96 -0.54 0.65
CA VAL A 89 22.45 0.74 0.16
C VAL A 89 21.58 1.37 1.26
N PRO A 90 21.90 2.59 1.72
CA PRO A 90 21.07 3.29 2.69
C PRO A 90 19.69 3.63 2.09
N ILE A 91 18.63 3.27 2.79
CA ILE A 91 17.27 3.65 2.43
C ILE A 91 16.87 4.88 3.26
N ILE A 92 16.49 5.96 2.57
CA ILE A 92 16.00 7.19 3.18
C ILE A 92 14.48 7.10 3.31
N GLY A 93 13.96 7.47 4.48
CA GLY A 93 12.54 7.41 4.81
C GLY A 93 12.20 6.25 5.73
N THR A 94 11.04 5.64 5.54
CA THR A 94 10.59 4.50 6.34
C THR A 94 11.50 3.29 6.13
N ALA A 95 11.92 2.66 7.23
CA ALA A 95 12.80 1.50 7.18
C ALA A 95 12.19 0.32 6.40
N PRO A 96 12.97 -0.44 5.62
CA PRO A 96 12.47 -1.58 4.86
C PRO A 96 11.71 -2.62 5.68
N ASP A 97 12.09 -2.84 6.93
CA ASP A 97 11.37 -3.75 7.83
C ASP A 97 9.98 -3.24 8.21
N ALA A 98 9.81 -1.91 8.38
CA ALA A 98 8.52 -1.30 8.64
C ALA A 98 7.60 -1.35 7.40
N ILE A 99 8.17 -1.15 6.20
CA ILE A 99 7.45 -1.31 4.93
C ILE A 99 6.92 -2.75 4.81
N ASP A 100 7.79 -3.73 5.07
CA ASP A 100 7.43 -5.13 5.06
C ASP A 100 6.36 -5.48 6.12
N ALA A 101 6.47 -4.92 7.31
CA ALA A 101 5.48 -5.11 8.37
C ALA A 101 4.08 -4.57 7.99
N ALA A 102 4.03 -3.51 7.19
CA ALA A 102 2.78 -2.98 6.66
C ALA A 102 2.21 -3.82 5.51
N GLU A 103 3.07 -4.48 4.71
CA GLU A 103 2.66 -5.33 3.59
C GLU A 103 2.38 -6.78 3.99
N ASP A 104 3.09 -7.30 4.99
CA ASP A 104 2.89 -8.65 5.52
C ASP A 104 1.64 -8.70 6.41
N ARG A 105 0.67 -9.51 5.99
CA ARG A 105 -0.63 -9.58 6.66
C ARG A 105 -0.56 -10.08 8.10
N GLU A 106 0.28 -11.05 8.38
CA GLU A 106 0.43 -11.60 9.73
C GLU A 106 1.04 -10.57 10.66
N ARG A 107 2.10 -9.89 10.21
CA ARG A 107 2.77 -8.83 10.97
C ARG A 107 1.84 -7.64 11.17
N PHE A 108 1.13 -7.22 10.13
CA PHE A 108 0.17 -6.12 10.23
C PHE A 108 -1.01 -6.46 11.15
N GLN A 109 -1.55 -7.67 11.07
CA GLN A 109 -2.59 -8.13 11.98
C GLN A 109 -2.12 -8.11 13.44
N GLN A 110 -0.91 -8.58 13.72
CA GLN A 110 -0.32 -8.53 15.06
C GLN A 110 -0.18 -7.09 15.55
N LEU A 111 0.26 -6.18 14.67
CA LEU A 111 0.35 -4.75 14.98
C LEU A 111 -1.02 -4.18 15.37
N LEU A 112 -2.05 -4.43 14.57
CA LEU A 112 -3.42 -3.96 14.87
C LEU A 112 -3.94 -4.51 16.20
N MET A 113 -3.68 -5.79 16.50
CA MET A 113 -4.02 -6.41 17.78
C MET A 113 -3.30 -5.74 18.95
N GLN A 114 -2.01 -5.47 18.83
CA GLN A 114 -1.22 -4.76 19.87
C GLN A 114 -1.73 -3.35 20.13
N LEU A 115 -2.19 -2.67 19.07
CA LEU A 115 -2.79 -1.35 19.17
C LEU A 115 -4.26 -1.36 19.61
N GLY A 116 -4.88 -2.53 19.75
CA GLY A 116 -6.30 -2.67 20.07
C GLY A 116 -7.23 -2.18 18.96
N LEU A 117 -6.75 -2.17 17.71
CA LEU A 117 -7.50 -1.72 16.55
C LEU A 117 -8.31 -2.86 15.92
N ARG A 118 -9.42 -2.50 15.30
CA ARG A 118 -10.30 -3.45 14.62
C ARG A 118 -9.89 -3.63 13.17
N GLN A 119 -10.07 -4.84 12.68
CA GLN A 119 -9.99 -5.17 11.26
C GLN A 119 -11.10 -6.17 10.91
N PRO A 120 -11.52 -6.26 9.66
CA PRO A 120 -12.44 -7.31 9.25
C PRO A 120 -11.88 -8.69 9.62
N PRO A 121 -12.71 -9.63 10.12
CA PRO A 121 -12.27 -11.00 10.34
C PRO A 121 -11.69 -11.58 9.06
N ASN A 122 -10.49 -12.11 9.13
CA ASN A 122 -9.78 -12.65 7.97
C ASN A 122 -9.02 -13.92 8.33
N ARG A 123 -8.75 -14.73 7.32
CA ARG A 123 -7.93 -15.95 7.42
C ARG A 123 -7.21 -16.19 6.10
N THR A 124 -6.16 -16.97 6.18
CA THR A 124 -5.39 -17.43 5.03
C THR A 124 -5.53 -18.94 4.93
N ALA A 125 -5.90 -19.45 3.78
CA ALA A 125 -6.06 -20.88 3.49
C ALA A 125 -5.08 -21.32 2.41
N ARG A 126 -4.52 -22.51 2.58
CA ARG A 126 -3.59 -23.13 1.63
C ARG A 126 -4.23 -24.26 0.83
N THR A 127 -5.34 -24.80 1.31
CA THR A 127 -6.09 -25.86 0.62
C THR A 127 -7.57 -25.52 0.51
N PRO A 128 -8.29 -26.11 -0.46
CA PRO A 128 -9.73 -25.91 -0.58
C PRO A 128 -10.50 -26.32 0.70
N GLU A 129 -10.13 -27.42 1.34
CA GLU A 129 -10.77 -27.91 2.54
C GLU A 129 -10.56 -26.96 3.73
N GLU A 130 -9.35 -26.42 3.85
CA GLU A 130 -9.03 -25.40 4.84
C GLU A 130 -9.83 -24.12 4.59
N ALA A 131 -9.93 -23.67 3.32
CA ALA A 131 -10.70 -22.50 2.95
C ALA A 131 -12.18 -22.63 3.36
N LEU A 132 -12.80 -23.77 3.08
CA LEU A 132 -14.20 -24.03 3.45
C LEU A 132 -14.41 -24.02 4.96
N ARG A 133 -13.51 -24.63 5.72
CA ARG A 133 -13.58 -24.64 7.18
C ARG A 133 -13.44 -23.22 7.75
N LEU A 134 -12.44 -22.47 7.30
CA LEU A 134 -12.18 -21.11 7.76
C LEU A 134 -13.29 -20.13 7.33
N ALA A 135 -13.85 -20.31 6.14
CA ALA A 135 -15.01 -19.53 5.68
C ALA A 135 -16.24 -19.72 6.57
N ALA A 136 -16.48 -20.93 7.06
CA ALA A 136 -17.57 -21.20 7.99
C ALA A 136 -17.36 -20.51 9.35
N GLU A 137 -16.11 -20.33 9.80
CA GLU A 137 -15.77 -19.59 11.02
C GLU A 137 -15.97 -18.07 10.86
N ILE A 138 -15.56 -17.50 9.69
CA ILE A 138 -15.66 -16.07 9.40
C ILE A 138 -17.12 -15.67 9.08
N GLY A 139 -17.83 -16.54 8.35
CA GLY A 139 -19.17 -16.29 7.80
C GLY A 139 -19.13 -15.58 6.43
N TYR A 140 -20.24 -15.69 5.70
CA TYR A 140 -20.42 -15.04 4.38
C TYR A 140 -21.15 -13.70 4.51
N PRO A 141 -21.00 -12.78 3.51
CA PRO A 141 -20.15 -12.89 2.33
C PRO A 141 -18.67 -12.68 2.65
N LEU A 142 -17.80 -13.21 1.77
CA LEU A 142 -16.35 -13.08 1.88
C LEU A 142 -15.76 -12.49 0.61
N VAL A 143 -14.71 -11.68 0.76
CA VAL A 143 -13.80 -11.36 -0.33
C VAL A 143 -12.72 -12.44 -0.35
N VAL A 144 -12.55 -13.08 -1.49
CA VAL A 144 -11.50 -14.10 -1.72
C VAL A 144 -10.53 -13.61 -2.76
N ARG A 145 -9.23 -13.78 -2.49
CA ARG A 145 -8.17 -13.39 -3.43
C ARG A 145 -6.91 -14.20 -3.19
N PRO A 146 -6.08 -14.46 -4.22
CA PRO A 146 -4.75 -15.03 -4.03
C PRO A 146 -3.82 -14.03 -3.31
N SER A 147 -2.92 -14.52 -2.46
CA SER A 147 -2.04 -13.67 -1.63
C SER A 147 -1.05 -12.82 -2.41
N TYR A 148 -0.71 -13.19 -3.65
CA TYR A 148 0.34 -12.54 -4.44
C TYR A 148 -0.12 -11.91 -5.75
N VAL A 149 -1.41 -11.69 -5.92
CA VAL A 149 -1.96 -11.02 -7.11
C VAL A 149 -2.21 -9.55 -6.81
N LEU A 150 -1.56 -8.67 -7.55
CA LEU A 150 -1.74 -7.22 -7.48
C LEU A 150 -2.93 -6.78 -8.36
N GLY A 151 -3.71 -5.84 -7.84
CA GLY A 151 -4.66 -5.08 -8.64
C GLY A 151 -5.96 -5.79 -8.97
N GLY A 152 -6.69 -6.34 -8.00
CA GLY A 152 -8.07 -6.82 -8.19
C GLY A 152 -8.26 -8.02 -9.14
N ARG A 153 -7.23 -8.47 -9.82
CA ARG A 153 -7.29 -9.67 -10.65
C ARG A 153 -7.50 -10.90 -9.78
N ALA A 154 -8.50 -11.69 -10.14
CA ALA A 154 -8.92 -12.89 -9.41
C ALA A 154 -9.43 -12.61 -7.98
N MET A 155 -9.85 -11.39 -7.66
CA MET A 155 -10.61 -11.09 -6.45
C MET A 155 -12.09 -11.30 -6.74
N GLU A 156 -12.79 -12.03 -5.88
CA GLU A 156 -14.23 -12.29 -6.02
C GLU A 156 -14.94 -12.17 -4.65
N ILE A 157 -16.15 -11.63 -4.67
CA ILE A 157 -17.03 -11.66 -3.51
C ILE A 157 -17.86 -12.94 -3.60
N VAL A 158 -17.70 -13.82 -2.64
CA VAL A 158 -18.44 -15.07 -2.54
C VAL A 158 -19.52 -14.96 -1.46
N HIS A 159 -20.74 -15.29 -1.82
CA HIS A 159 -21.90 -15.14 -0.93
C HIS A 159 -22.28 -16.42 -0.19
N GLU A 160 -21.86 -17.57 -0.70
CA GLU A 160 -22.14 -18.87 -0.13
C GLU A 160 -20.98 -19.87 -0.36
N GLN A 161 -21.03 -21.01 0.32
CA GLN A 161 -20.02 -22.05 0.23
C GLN A 161 -19.77 -22.51 -1.21
N LYS A 162 -20.84 -22.66 -2.00
CA LYS A 162 -20.76 -23.13 -3.39
C LYS A 162 -19.93 -22.21 -4.28
N ASP A 163 -20.05 -20.89 -4.06
CA ASP A 163 -19.23 -19.89 -4.78
C ASP A 163 -17.76 -20.05 -4.41
N LEU A 164 -17.46 -20.26 -3.12
CA LEU A 164 -16.10 -20.49 -2.66
C LEU A 164 -15.51 -21.77 -3.24
N GLU A 165 -16.29 -22.86 -3.29
CA GLU A 165 -15.87 -24.13 -3.92
C GLU A 165 -15.53 -23.96 -5.39
N ARG A 166 -16.36 -23.19 -6.12
CA ARG A 166 -16.09 -22.85 -7.52
C ARG A 166 -14.80 -22.06 -7.64
N TYR A 167 -14.67 -20.98 -6.86
CA TYR A 167 -13.49 -20.12 -6.84
C TYR A 167 -12.20 -20.91 -6.58
N MET A 168 -12.20 -21.76 -5.55
CA MET A 168 -11.02 -22.56 -5.20
C MET A 168 -10.61 -23.52 -6.33
N ARG A 169 -11.57 -24.12 -7.04
CA ARG A 169 -11.28 -24.97 -8.22
C ARG A 169 -10.65 -24.20 -9.39
N GLU A 170 -11.05 -22.95 -9.58
CA GLU A 170 -10.61 -22.12 -10.71
C GLU A 170 -9.31 -21.35 -10.40
N ALA A 171 -9.22 -20.74 -9.23
CA ALA A 171 -8.09 -19.94 -8.81
C ALA A 171 -6.84 -20.77 -8.47
N VAL A 172 -7.00 -21.95 -7.86
CA VAL A 172 -5.89 -22.86 -7.51
C VAL A 172 -5.19 -23.42 -8.77
N LYS A 173 -5.88 -23.48 -9.90
CA LYS A 173 -5.26 -23.88 -11.17
C LYS A 173 -4.26 -22.84 -11.72
N VAL A 174 -4.38 -21.60 -11.28
CA VAL A 174 -3.54 -20.48 -11.77
C VAL A 174 -2.34 -20.22 -10.86
N SER A 175 -2.36 -20.74 -9.63
CA SER A 175 -1.34 -20.44 -8.62
C SER A 175 -1.11 -21.66 -7.72
N ASN A 176 -0.25 -22.59 -8.18
CA ASN A 176 -0.01 -23.88 -7.54
C ASN A 176 0.50 -23.86 -6.10
N ASP A 177 0.92 -22.71 -5.52
CA ASP A 177 1.49 -22.62 -4.16
C ASP A 177 1.11 -21.36 -3.38
N SER A 178 0.24 -20.50 -3.91
CA SER A 178 -0.10 -19.24 -3.23
C SER A 178 -1.30 -19.44 -2.31
N PRO A 179 -1.19 -19.04 -1.04
CA PRO A 179 -2.33 -19.08 -0.13
C PRO A 179 -3.44 -18.14 -0.63
N VAL A 180 -4.68 -18.53 -0.36
CA VAL A 180 -5.88 -17.73 -0.65
C VAL A 180 -6.27 -16.99 0.62
N LEU A 181 -6.58 -15.72 0.47
CA LEU A 181 -7.05 -14.85 1.54
C LEU A 181 -8.57 -14.85 1.55
N LEU A 182 -9.12 -14.96 2.73
CA LEU A 182 -10.55 -14.91 3.02
C LEU A 182 -10.77 -13.74 3.97
N ASP A 183 -11.35 -12.67 3.46
CA ASP A 183 -11.67 -11.47 4.25
C ASP A 183 -13.20 -11.36 4.40
N ARG A 184 -13.71 -11.08 5.60
CA ARG A 184 -15.15 -10.78 5.77
C ARG A 184 -15.50 -9.55 4.94
N PHE A 185 -16.46 -9.70 4.02
CA PHE A 185 -16.98 -8.56 3.29
C PHE A 185 -17.93 -7.73 4.18
N LEU A 186 -17.70 -6.44 4.20
CA LEU A 186 -18.54 -5.50 4.96
C LEU A 186 -19.58 -4.89 4.02
N ASN A 187 -20.82 -5.37 4.09
CA ASN A 187 -21.92 -4.79 3.31
C ASN A 187 -22.18 -3.36 3.78
N ASP A 188 -22.52 -2.50 2.84
CA ASP A 188 -22.94 -1.11 3.10
C ASP A 188 -21.91 -0.30 3.93
N ALA A 189 -20.61 -0.62 3.78
CA ALA A 189 -19.56 0.15 4.40
C ALA A 189 -19.15 1.33 3.52
N THR A 190 -18.88 2.46 4.15
CA THR A 190 -18.25 3.62 3.52
C THR A 190 -16.72 3.43 3.58
N GLU A 191 -16.06 3.50 2.44
CA GLU A 191 -14.59 3.47 2.38
C GLU A 191 -14.03 4.87 2.61
N VAL A 192 -12.95 4.96 3.37
CA VAL A 192 -12.31 6.23 3.72
C VAL A 192 -10.81 6.07 3.66
N ASP A 193 -10.14 6.91 2.90
CA ASP A 193 -8.70 7.02 2.90
C ASP A 193 -8.22 8.13 3.84
N VAL A 194 -7.19 7.84 4.62
CA VAL A 194 -6.52 8.82 5.46
C VAL A 194 -5.05 8.89 5.08
N ASP A 195 -4.64 10.05 4.58
CA ASP A 195 -3.24 10.32 4.29
C ASP A 195 -2.56 10.99 5.48
N ALA A 196 -1.37 10.53 5.81
CA ALA A 196 -0.55 11.04 6.88
C ALA A 196 0.90 11.26 6.43
N LEU A 197 1.53 12.24 7.04
CA LEU A 197 2.96 12.53 6.93
C LEU A 197 3.61 12.41 8.31
N ALA A 198 4.74 11.72 8.39
CA ALA A 198 5.48 11.54 9.63
C ALA A 198 6.98 11.78 9.43
N ASP A 199 7.65 12.25 10.48
CA ASP A 199 9.11 12.46 10.51
C ASP A 199 9.82 11.51 11.50
N GLY A 200 9.12 10.50 11.98
CA GLY A 200 9.58 9.56 13.01
C GLY A 200 9.25 10.02 14.44
N LYS A 201 8.76 11.23 14.64
CA LYS A 201 8.34 11.80 15.95
C LYS A 201 6.91 12.30 15.89
N ASP A 202 6.67 13.24 15.01
CA ASP A 202 5.38 13.85 14.79
C ASP A 202 4.67 13.22 13.62
N VAL A 203 3.34 13.18 13.70
CA VAL A 203 2.46 12.67 12.64
C VAL A 203 1.39 13.71 12.35
N VAL A 204 1.32 14.13 11.12
CA VAL A 204 0.34 15.10 10.63
C VAL A 204 -0.63 14.38 9.70
N ILE A 205 -1.92 14.53 9.95
CA ILE A 205 -2.96 14.06 9.03
C ILE A 205 -3.09 15.07 7.89
N GLY A 206 -2.72 14.64 6.68
CA GLY A 206 -2.80 15.45 5.48
C GLY A 206 -4.23 15.61 4.96
N GLY A 207 -5.02 14.56 5.03
CA GLY A 207 -6.41 14.56 4.60
C GLY A 207 -7.16 13.30 5.00
N ILE A 208 -8.48 13.42 5.07
CA ILE A 208 -9.41 12.31 5.21
C ILE A 208 -10.37 12.41 4.02
N MET A 209 -10.43 11.38 3.20
CA MET A 209 -11.18 11.33 1.95
C MET A 209 -12.27 10.26 2.05
N GLU A 210 -13.51 10.69 2.03
CA GLU A 210 -14.66 9.79 2.03
C GLU A 210 -15.02 9.42 0.60
N HIS A 211 -15.06 8.12 0.28
CA HIS A 211 -15.46 7.62 -1.02
C HIS A 211 -16.97 7.79 -1.25
N ILE A 212 -17.33 8.21 -2.46
CA ILE A 212 -18.73 8.34 -2.88
C ILE A 212 -19.28 7.00 -3.32
N GLU A 213 -18.47 6.18 -3.98
CA GLU A 213 -18.80 4.83 -4.36
C GLU A 213 -18.76 3.90 -3.14
N MET A 214 -19.55 2.83 -3.23
CA MET A 214 -19.61 1.80 -2.16
C MET A 214 -18.26 1.10 -1.99
N ALA A 215 -17.95 0.69 -0.78
CA ALA A 215 -16.75 -0.09 -0.48
C ALA A 215 -16.60 -1.32 -1.39
N GLY A 216 -15.39 -1.50 -1.93
CA GLY A 216 -15.07 -2.55 -2.89
C GLY A 216 -14.89 -2.07 -4.33
N VAL A 217 -15.21 -0.82 -4.64
CA VAL A 217 -14.76 -0.15 -5.87
C VAL A 217 -13.30 0.25 -5.68
N HIS A 218 -12.47 0.04 -6.69
CA HIS A 218 -11.05 0.38 -6.60
C HIS A 218 -10.88 1.89 -6.34
N SER A 219 -10.02 2.27 -5.41
CA SER A 219 -9.84 3.67 -4.98
C SER A 219 -9.49 4.61 -6.14
N GLY A 220 -8.73 4.13 -7.14
CA GLY A 220 -8.42 4.89 -8.35
C GLY A 220 -9.62 5.15 -9.28
N ASP A 221 -10.73 4.44 -9.09
CA ASP A 221 -11.97 4.57 -9.87
C ASP A 221 -13.10 5.22 -9.07
N SER A 222 -12.83 5.59 -7.81
CA SER A 222 -13.78 6.22 -6.89
C SER A 222 -13.61 7.73 -6.86
N ALA A 223 -14.73 8.46 -6.87
CA ALA A 223 -14.75 9.86 -6.49
C ALA A 223 -14.72 10.00 -4.96
N CYS A 224 -14.03 11.03 -4.45
CA CYS A 224 -13.89 11.25 -3.03
C CYS A 224 -14.36 12.65 -2.63
N SER A 225 -14.96 12.76 -1.45
CA SER A 225 -15.24 14.03 -0.79
C SER A 225 -14.12 14.38 0.19
N LEU A 226 -13.52 15.55 0.01
CA LEU A 226 -12.52 16.13 0.91
C LEU A 226 -12.93 17.57 1.27
N PRO A 227 -13.29 17.89 2.50
CA PRO A 227 -13.39 16.99 3.68
C PRO A 227 -14.55 15.98 3.56
N PRO A 228 -14.58 14.94 4.42
CA PRO A 228 -15.69 14.00 4.53
C PRO A 228 -17.03 14.69 4.76
N TYR A 229 -18.08 14.19 4.12
CA TYR A 229 -19.39 14.82 4.14
C TYR A 229 -20.40 14.13 5.04
N THR A 230 -20.41 12.78 5.10
CA THR A 230 -21.43 12.03 5.84
C THR A 230 -20.96 11.58 7.22
N LEU A 231 -19.66 11.55 7.47
CA LEU A 231 -19.09 10.98 8.68
C LEU A 231 -19.18 11.93 9.87
N ALA A 232 -19.60 11.38 11.01
CA ALA A 232 -19.67 12.11 12.25
C ALA A 232 -18.28 12.56 12.75
N PRO A 233 -18.13 13.74 13.38
CA PRO A 233 -16.85 14.22 13.90
C PRO A 233 -16.13 13.23 14.81
N ALA A 234 -16.85 12.49 15.64
CA ALA A 234 -16.28 11.48 16.54
C ALA A 234 -15.60 10.34 15.77
N VAL A 235 -16.14 9.94 14.61
CA VAL A 235 -15.55 8.91 13.73
C VAL A 235 -14.27 9.46 13.09
N LEU A 236 -14.30 10.71 12.64
CA LEU A 236 -13.12 11.38 12.07
C LEU A 236 -11.98 11.49 13.09
N ASP A 237 -12.29 11.82 14.33
CA ASP A 237 -11.29 11.92 15.42
C ASP A 237 -10.72 10.54 15.76
N GLU A 238 -11.54 9.51 15.75
CA GLU A 238 -11.08 8.14 15.97
C GLU A 238 -10.15 7.67 14.84
N MET A 239 -10.47 7.93 13.58
CA MET A 239 -9.60 7.61 12.44
C MET A 239 -8.25 8.34 12.54
N ARG A 240 -8.24 9.63 12.89
CA ARG A 240 -7.01 10.39 13.14
C ARG A 240 -6.17 9.72 14.23
N ARG A 241 -6.79 9.39 15.36
CA ARG A 241 -6.11 8.73 16.48
C ARG A 241 -5.51 7.39 16.08
N GLN A 242 -6.26 6.56 15.34
CA GLN A 242 -5.80 5.25 14.87
C GLN A 242 -4.65 5.39 13.86
N THR A 243 -4.76 6.30 12.90
CA THR A 243 -3.71 6.57 11.90
C THR A 243 -2.40 7.00 12.56
N VAL A 244 -2.49 7.93 13.53
CA VAL A 244 -1.31 8.38 14.29
C VAL A 244 -0.69 7.22 15.09
N ALA A 245 -1.50 6.37 15.71
CA ALA A 245 -1.03 5.21 16.45
C ALA A 245 -0.30 4.20 15.53
N MET A 246 -0.84 3.92 14.36
CA MET A 246 -0.22 3.03 13.37
C MET A 246 1.09 3.62 12.82
N ALA A 247 1.11 4.90 12.45
CA ALA A 247 2.31 5.57 11.95
C ALA A 247 3.47 5.51 12.96
N ARG A 248 3.18 5.76 14.22
CA ARG A 248 4.18 5.68 15.30
C ARG A 248 4.67 4.26 15.56
N ALA A 249 3.75 3.28 15.56
CA ALA A 249 4.11 1.89 15.81
C ALA A 249 4.94 1.27 14.66
N LEU A 250 4.70 1.70 13.42
CA LEU A 250 5.50 1.34 12.26
C LEU A 250 6.80 2.14 12.15
N GLY A 251 6.94 3.23 12.90
CA GLY A 251 8.10 4.12 12.76
C GLY A 251 8.16 4.79 11.40
N VAL A 252 7.03 5.24 10.88
CA VAL A 252 6.92 5.85 9.55
C VAL A 252 7.73 7.14 9.48
N VAL A 253 8.51 7.27 8.41
CA VAL A 253 9.20 8.50 8.00
C VAL A 253 8.86 8.77 6.54
N GLY A 254 8.04 9.78 6.30
CA GLY A 254 7.47 10.10 4.99
C GLY A 254 5.95 9.91 4.97
N LEU A 255 5.42 9.47 3.84
CA LEU A 255 3.99 9.33 3.60
C LEU A 255 3.46 7.97 4.04
N MET A 256 2.23 7.96 4.54
CA MET A 256 1.46 6.77 4.86
C MET A 256 0.00 7.00 4.48
N ASN A 257 -0.59 6.05 3.79
CA ASN A 257 -2.04 5.97 3.56
C ASN A 257 -2.64 4.84 4.40
N VAL A 258 -3.82 5.08 4.96
CA VAL A 258 -4.61 4.06 5.67
C VAL A 258 -6.01 4.05 5.13
N GLN A 259 -6.47 2.87 4.70
CA GLN A 259 -7.84 2.66 4.28
C GLN A 259 -8.69 2.14 5.44
N PHE A 260 -9.80 2.81 5.67
CA PHE A 260 -10.80 2.42 6.64
C PHE A 260 -12.10 2.02 5.96
N ALA A 261 -12.83 1.11 6.57
CA ALA A 261 -14.20 0.79 6.20
C ALA A 261 -15.11 1.09 7.40
N ILE A 262 -16.04 2.00 7.22
CA ILE A 262 -16.98 2.43 8.26
C ILE A 262 -18.31 1.74 8.02
N GLN A 263 -18.75 0.94 8.96
CA GLN A 263 -20.02 0.22 8.90
C GLN A 263 -20.91 0.59 10.08
N GLY A 264 -22.10 1.11 9.78
CA GLY A 264 -23.05 1.62 10.78
C GLY A 264 -22.71 3.03 11.30
N GLU A 265 -23.50 3.51 12.27
CA GLU A 265 -23.29 4.79 12.95
C GLU A 265 -22.23 4.72 14.04
#